data_6454efacecc07b03881db5f161a31542
#
_entry.id   6454efacecc07b03881db5f161a31542
#
_cell.length_a   1.000
_cell.length_b   1.000
_cell.length_c   1.000
_cell.angle_alpha   90.00
_cell.angle_beta   90.00
_cell.angle_gamma   90.00
#
_symmetry.space_group_name_H-M   'P 1'
#
loop_
_entity.id
_entity.type
_entity.pdbx_description
1 polymer ?
#
loop_
_entity_poly.entity_id
_entity_poly.type
_entity_poly.pdbx_seq_one_letter_code
_entity_poly.pdbx_strand_id
1 'polypeptide(L)'
;MCELMLVRPSKLYAEQVMSYKEEMLQCGDSFDGCAGLEDVQSFDEWIDFERRLREKYKSGYVPSEVFLAVRRNDDFVVGMIDFRHPLSDFLKNFGGNIGYSVRPSERRKGYASEMLGLILPF
;
A
#
# COMPACT_ATOMS: atom_id res chain seq x y z
N MET A 1 16.04 -9.56 -11.57
CA MET A 1 14.80 -9.25 -12.29
C MET A 1 13.65 -9.13 -11.31
N CYS A 2 12.84 -8.07 -11.43
CA CYS A 2 11.73 -7.84 -10.52
C CYS A 2 10.58 -8.78 -10.79
N GLU A 3 10.13 -9.48 -9.74
CA GLU A 3 8.90 -10.28 -9.82
C GLU A 3 7.66 -9.43 -9.62
N LEU A 4 7.80 -8.26 -9.02
CA LEU A 4 6.70 -7.39 -8.64
C LEU A 4 6.63 -6.14 -9.49
N MET A 5 5.43 -5.57 -9.58
CA MET A 5 5.23 -4.22 -10.08
C MET A 5 4.32 -3.49 -9.10
N LEU A 6 4.46 -2.17 -9.01
CA LEU A 6 3.60 -1.34 -8.18
C LEU A 6 2.54 -0.71 -9.07
N VAL A 7 1.28 -0.87 -8.68
CA VAL A 7 0.16 -0.31 -9.42
C VAL A 7 -0.74 0.47 -8.50
N ARG A 8 -1.45 1.45 -9.05
CA ARG A 8 -2.45 2.19 -8.29
C ARG A 8 -3.66 1.30 -8.03
N PRO A 9 -4.31 1.44 -6.86
CA PRO A 9 -5.53 0.69 -6.61
C PRO A 9 -6.60 0.99 -7.66
N SER A 10 -7.27 -0.05 -8.11
CA SER A 10 -8.37 0.08 -9.07
C SER A 10 -9.33 -1.07 -8.89
N LYS A 11 -10.51 -0.96 -9.50
CA LYS A 11 -11.55 -1.99 -9.40
C LYS A 11 -11.09 -3.34 -9.95
N LEU A 12 -10.10 -3.34 -10.82
CA LEU A 12 -9.53 -4.58 -11.35
C LEU A 12 -9.05 -5.50 -10.23
N TYR A 13 -8.58 -4.91 -9.13
CA TYR A 13 -8.04 -5.67 -8.01
C TYR A 13 -8.96 -5.71 -6.80
N ALA A 14 -10.24 -5.33 -6.95
CA ALA A 14 -11.16 -5.21 -5.81
C ALA A 14 -11.28 -6.49 -5.01
N GLU A 15 -11.48 -7.62 -5.67
CA GLU A 15 -11.62 -8.89 -4.97
C GLU A 15 -10.34 -9.28 -4.25
N GLN A 16 -9.20 -9.01 -4.87
CA GLN A 16 -7.90 -9.33 -4.26
C GLN A 16 -7.60 -8.45 -3.06
N VAL A 17 -7.99 -7.17 -3.10
CA VAL A 17 -7.80 -6.28 -1.96
C VAL A 17 -8.64 -6.76 -0.78
N MET A 18 -9.89 -7.14 -1.02
CA MET A 18 -10.74 -7.63 0.06
C MET A 18 -10.26 -8.98 0.60
N SER A 19 -9.73 -9.84 -0.27
CA SER A 19 -9.10 -11.09 0.15
C SER A 19 -7.85 -10.83 1.01
N TYR A 20 -7.07 -9.84 0.64
CA TYR A 20 -5.90 -9.39 1.40
C TYR A 20 -6.33 -8.99 2.82
N LYS A 21 -7.40 -8.19 2.91
CA LYS A 21 -7.94 -7.77 4.21
C LYS A 21 -8.32 -8.96 5.06
N GLU A 22 -9.05 -9.93 4.48
CA GLU A 22 -9.48 -11.13 5.21
C GLU A 22 -8.29 -11.91 5.75
N GLU A 23 -7.28 -12.10 4.93
CA GLU A 23 -6.09 -12.86 5.34
C GLU A 23 -5.36 -12.15 6.48
N MET A 24 -5.22 -10.83 6.40
CA MET A 24 -4.58 -10.06 7.46
C MET A 24 -5.35 -10.13 8.76
N LEU A 25 -6.69 -10.05 8.69
CA LEU A 25 -7.52 -10.15 9.88
C LEU A 25 -7.42 -11.52 10.54
N GLN A 26 -7.40 -12.57 9.74
CA GLN A 26 -7.30 -13.93 10.26
C GLN A 26 -5.99 -14.18 10.98
N CYS A 27 -4.92 -13.54 10.52
CA CYS A 27 -3.61 -13.70 11.14
C CYS A 27 -3.34 -12.69 12.25
N GLY A 28 -4.25 -11.73 12.46
CA GLY A 28 -4.07 -10.70 13.47
C GLY A 28 -2.91 -9.77 13.19
N ASP A 29 -2.57 -9.58 11.92
CA ASP A 29 -1.42 -8.80 11.54
C ASP A 29 -1.72 -7.32 11.38
N SER A 30 -0.64 -6.52 11.35
CA SER A 30 -0.70 -5.09 11.16
C SER A 30 -1.07 -4.74 9.71
N PHE A 31 -1.90 -3.72 9.55
CA PHE A 31 -2.31 -3.20 8.25
C PHE A 31 -1.44 -2.03 7.79
N ASP A 32 -0.16 -2.07 8.10
CA ASP A 32 0.76 -1.03 7.65
C ASP A 32 0.74 -0.91 6.13
N GLY A 33 0.71 0.31 5.64
CA GLY A 33 0.71 0.57 4.21
C GLY A 33 -0.63 0.37 3.51
N CYS A 34 -1.69 0.06 4.24
CA CYS A 34 -2.98 -0.29 3.67
C CYS A 34 -4.03 0.84 3.71
N ALA A 35 -3.65 2.04 4.17
CA ALA A 35 -4.53 3.22 4.17
C ALA A 35 -5.90 2.96 4.78
N GLY A 36 -5.94 2.42 6.00
CA GLY A 36 -7.19 2.21 6.72
C GLY A 36 -8.06 1.08 6.21
N LEU A 37 -7.49 0.16 5.44
CA LEU A 37 -8.24 -0.98 4.90
C LEU A 37 -8.96 -1.77 5.99
N GLU A 38 -8.39 -1.86 7.19
CA GLU A 38 -8.98 -2.61 8.29
C GLU A 38 -10.31 -2.03 8.76
N ASP A 39 -10.56 -0.75 8.52
CA ASP A 39 -11.75 -0.06 9.02
C ASP A 39 -12.87 0.08 7.99
N VAL A 40 -12.64 -0.29 6.74
CA VAL A 40 -13.64 -0.11 5.69
C VAL A 40 -14.50 -1.37 5.52
N GLN A 41 -15.70 -1.18 5.00
CA GLN A 41 -16.63 -2.28 4.76
C GLN A 41 -16.61 -2.79 3.33
N SER A 42 -16.08 -1.99 2.40
CA SER A 42 -16.09 -2.34 0.98
C SER A 42 -14.88 -1.75 0.28
N PHE A 43 -14.60 -2.28 -0.90
CA PHE A 43 -13.53 -1.76 -1.74
C PHE A 43 -13.80 -0.30 -2.16
N ASP A 44 -15.04 0.01 -2.51
CA ASP A 44 -15.39 1.36 -2.93
C ASP A 44 -15.19 2.38 -1.80
N GLU A 45 -15.51 1.99 -0.57
CA GLU A 45 -15.25 2.82 0.59
C GLU A 45 -13.75 3.06 0.79
N TRP A 46 -12.94 2.02 0.60
CA TRP A 46 -11.50 2.13 0.74
C TRP A 46 -10.90 3.05 -0.34
N ILE A 47 -11.34 2.91 -1.58
CA ILE A 47 -10.85 3.74 -2.67
C ILE A 47 -11.20 5.21 -2.43
N ASP A 48 -12.39 5.48 -1.92
CA ASP A 48 -12.81 6.85 -1.60
C ASP A 48 -11.94 7.43 -0.47
N PHE A 49 -11.67 6.63 0.55
CA PHE A 49 -10.82 7.06 1.66
C PHE A 49 -9.40 7.35 1.19
N GLU A 50 -8.83 6.47 0.37
CA GLU A 50 -7.49 6.63 -0.17
C GLU A 50 -7.39 7.88 -1.05
N ARG A 51 -8.42 8.13 -1.86
CA ARG A 51 -8.47 9.34 -2.68
C ARG A 51 -8.46 10.58 -1.82
N ARG A 52 -9.22 10.58 -0.74
CA ARG A 52 -9.25 11.73 0.18
C ARG A 52 -7.89 11.96 0.85
N LEU A 53 -7.17 10.90 1.16
CA LEU A 53 -5.83 11.03 1.70
C LEU A 53 -4.87 11.69 0.70
N ARG A 54 -4.98 11.33 -0.58
CA ARG A 54 -4.14 11.94 -1.61
C ARG A 54 -4.45 13.42 -1.80
N GLU A 55 -5.69 13.82 -1.57
CA GLU A 55 -6.12 15.20 -1.79
C GLU A 55 -5.88 16.12 -0.59
N LYS A 56 -5.54 15.55 0.56
CA LYS A 56 -5.38 16.34 1.79
C LYS A 56 -4.26 17.37 1.74
N TYR A 57 -3.30 17.22 0.85
CA TYR A 57 -2.21 18.18 0.79
C TYR A 57 -2.71 19.61 0.53
N LYS A 58 -3.88 19.76 -0.07
CA LYS A 58 -4.49 21.06 -0.30
C LYS A 58 -4.87 21.77 0.99
N SER A 59 -4.99 21.00 2.06
CA SER A 59 -5.29 21.53 3.40
C SER A 59 -4.06 21.57 4.29
N GLY A 60 -2.87 21.43 3.71
CA GLY A 60 -1.61 21.49 4.47
C GLY A 60 -1.09 20.15 4.94
N TYR A 61 -1.77 19.05 4.63
CA TYR A 61 -1.31 17.70 4.98
C TYR A 61 -0.40 17.15 3.89
N VAL A 62 0.50 16.23 4.27
CA VAL A 62 1.36 15.55 3.33
C VAL A 62 0.53 14.57 2.53
N PRO A 63 0.60 14.60 1.19
CA PRO A 63 -0.15 13.64 0.37
C PRO A 63 0.40 12.24 0.57
N SER A 64 -0.52 11.28 0.61
CA SER A 64 -0.21 9.88 0.80
C SER A 64 -0.72 9.10 -0.40
N GLU A 65 0.09 8.21 -0.95
CA GLU A 65 -0.30 7.36 -2.07
C GLU A 65 -0.09 5.90 -1.71
N VAL A 66 -1.09 5.09 -2.01
CA VAL A 66 -1.03 3.65 -1.81
C VAL A 66 -0.79 2.97 -3.15
N PHE A 67 0.11 1.99 -3.16
CA PHE A 67 0.35 1.15 -4.31
C PHE A 67 0.13 -0.30 -3.92
N LEU A 68 -0.44 -1.06 -4.84
CA LEU A 68 -0.54 -2.51 -4.70
C LEU A 68 0.72 -3.12 -5.30
N ALA A 69 1.33 -4.05 -4.57
CA ALA A 69 2.47 -4.81 -5.09
C ALA A 69 1.90 -6.08 -5.74
N VAL A 70 2.01 -6.16 -7.05
CA VAL A 70 1.40 -7.22 -7.84
C VAL A 70 2.49 -8.10 -8.44
N ARG A 71 2.34 -9.41 -8.27
CA ARG A 71 3.28 -10.36 -8.86
C ARG A 71 3.01 -10.50 -10.35
N ARG A 72 4.05 -10.29 -11.16
CA ARG A 72 3.89 -10.16 -12.61
C ARG A 72 3.38 -11.41 -13.30
N ASN A 73 3.79 -12.58 -12.82
CA ASN A 73 3.49 -13.81 -13.55
C ASN A 73 2.05 -14.29 -13.41
N ASP A 74 1.34 -13.88 -12.35
CA ASP A 74 -0.04 -14.29 -12.12
C ASP A 74 -0.95 -13.15 -11.72
N ASP A 75 -0.44 -11.92 -11.75
CA ASP A 75 -1.23 -10.72 -11.46
C ASP A 75 -1.84 -10.74 -10.04
N PHE A 76 -1.13 -11.35 -9.09
CA PHE A 76 -1.60 -11.55 -7.73
C PHE A 76 -1.09 -10.46 -6.81
N VAL A 77 -1.98 -9.85 -6.02
CA VAL A 77 -1.60 -8.81 -5.05
C VAL A 77 -0.95 -9.47 -3.84
N VAL A 78 0.35 -9.26 -3.67
CA VAL A 78 1.10 -9.86 -2.57
C VAL A 78 1.36 -8.91 -1.43
N GLY A 79 1.25 -7.59 -1.66
CA GLY A 79 1.52 -6.61 -0.62
C GLY A 79 0.94 -5.26 -0.96
N MET A 80 1.07 -4.35 -0.01
CA MET A 80 0.65 -2.96 -0.17
C MET A 80 1.70 -2.05 0.43
N ILE A 81 1.89 -0.89 -0.16
CA ILE A 81 2.84 0.10 0.32
C ILE A 81 2.23 1.48 0.23
N ASP A 82 2.36 2.23 1.31
CA ASP A 82 1.87 3.59 1.44
C ASP A 82 3.09 4.51 1.45
N PHE A 83 3.13 5.44 0.53
CA PHE A 83 4.24 6.36 0.37
C PHE A 83 3.76 7.79 0.54
N ARG A 84 4.38 8.52 1.48
CA ARG A 84 4.07 9.92 1.71
C ARG A 84 5.17 10.77 1.08
N HIS A 85 4.74 11.68 0.21
CA HIS A 85 5.66 12.59 -0.44
C HIS A 85 6.11 13.66 0.55
N PRO A 86 7.42 13.83 0.79
CA PRO A 86 7.86 14.89 1.68
C PRO A 86 7.63 16.26 1.04
N LEU A 87 6.93 17.13 1.76
CA LEU A 87 6.66 18.49 1.29
C LEU A 87 7.65 19.49 1.88
N SER A 88 8.51 19.06 2.79
CA SER A 88 9.45 19.95 3.45
C SER A 88 10.71 19.18 3.83
N ASP A 89 11.77 19.94 4.14
CA ASP A 89 13.01 19.34 4.61
C ASP A 89 12.81 18.57 5.91
N PHE A 90 11.89 19.01 6.74
CA PHE A 90 11.57 18.31 7.99
C PHE A 90 11.15 16.88 7.70
N LEU A 91 10.16 16.69 6.81
CA LEU A 91 9.67 15.36 6.47
C LEU A 91 10.73 14.54 5.76
N LYS A 92 11.50 15.20 4.88
CA LYS A 92 12.58 14.54 4.16
C LYS A 92 13.62 13.97 5.10
N ASN A 93 13.99 14.74 6.13
CA ASN A 93 15.01 14.33 7.08
C ASN A 93 14.55 13.29 8.08
N PHE A 94 13.26 13.31 8.41
CA PHE A 94 12.70 12.34 9.35
C PHE A 94 12.13 11.10 8.67
N GLY A 95 12.10 11.07 7.36
CA GLY A 95 11.98 9.94 6.48
C GLY A 95 11.05 8.79 6.84
N GLY A 96 10.27 8.86 7.88
CA GLY A 96 9.44 7.77 8.33
C GLY A 96 8.11 7.72 7.62
N ASN A 97 8.11 7.78 6.30
CA ASN A 97 6.91 8.04 5.54
C ASN A 97 6.52 6.91 4.61
N ILE A 98 7.06 5.72 4.87
CA ILE A 98 6.72 4.54 4.08
C ILE A 98 6.17 3.48 5.03
N GLY A 99 4.91 3.10 4.84
CA GLY A 99 4.33 1.97 5.51
C GLY A 99 4.15 0.85 4.50
N TYR A 100 4.32 -0.40 4.90
CA TYR A 100 4.15 -1.50 3.98
C TYR A 100 3.77 -2.78 4.72
N SER A 101 3.14 -3.69 3.97
CA SER A 101 2.82 -5.02 4.48
C SER A 101 2.85 -6.02 3.34
N VAL A 102 3.04 -7.28 3.68
CA VAL A 102 2.99 -8.39 2.73
C VAL A 102 1.95 -9.36 3.28
N ARG A 103 1.07 -9.90 2.41
CA ARG A 103 0.06 -10.84 2.90
C ARG A 103 0.74 -12.07 3.49
N PRO A 104 0.20 -12.62 4.59
CA PRO A 104 0.87 -13.70 5.31
C PRO A 104 1.27 -14.89 4.45
N SER A 105 0.43 -15.29 3.50
CA SER A 105 0.71 -16.45 2.65
C SER A 105 1.88 -16.24 1.70
N GLU A 106 2.31 -15.00 1.50
CA GLU A 106 3.38 -14.66 0.54
C GLU A 106 4.65 -14.14 1.22
N ARG A 107 4.76 -14.31 2.52
CA ARG A 107 5.93 -13.87 3.27
C ARG A 107 7.13 -14.79 3.07
N ARG A 108 8.32 -14.29 3.44
CA ARG A 108 9.60 -15.02 3.36
C ARG A 108 10.02 -15.31 1.94
N LYS A 109 9.61 -14.45 0.99
CA LYS A 109 10.00 -14.55 -0.41
C LYS A 109 10.78 -13.32 -0.88
N GLY A 110 11.09 -12.40 0.04
CA GLY A 110 11.85 -11.20 -0.28
C GLY A 110 11.02 -10.07 -0.88
N TYR A 111 9.71 -10.17 -0.84
CA TYR A 111 8.83 -9.17 -1.46
C TYR A 111 8.89 -7.81 -0.77
N ALA A 112 9.03 -7.78 0.56
CA ALA A 112 9.13 -6.50 1.26
C ALA A 112 10.33 -5.69 0.79
N SER A 113 11.48 -6.33 0.65
CA SER A 113 12.68 -5.66 0.15
C SER A 113 12.52 -5.20 -1.29
N GLU A 114 11.88 -6.00 -2.11
CA GLU A 114 11.65 -5.64 -3.51
C GLU A 114 10.69 -4.45 -3.62
N MET A 115 9.63 -4.44 -2.80
CA MET A 115 8.69 -3.32 -2.77
C MET A 115 9.38 -2.01 -2.40
N LEU A 116 10.22 -2.04 -1.39
CA LEU A 116 10.97 -0.85 -0.97
C LEU A 116 11.90 -0.38 -2.07
N GLY A 117 12.56 -1.30 -2.76
CA GLY A 117 13.44 -0.95 -3.88
C GLY A 117 12.71 -0.30 -5.04
N LEU A 118 11.46 -0.68 -5.26
CA LEU A 118 10.65 -0.09 -6.32
C LEU A 118 10.16 1.32 -5.98
N ILE A 119 9.94 1.63 -4.69
CA ILE A 119 9.38 2.91 -4.29
C ILE A 119 10.45 3.96 -4.00
N LEU A 120 11.64 3.56 -3.56
CA LEU A 120 12.67 4.50 -3.12
C LEU A 120 13.16 5.48 -4.19
N PRO A 121 13.17 5.16 -5.49
CA PRO A 121 13.55 6.14 -6.52
C PRO A 121 12.59 7.32 -6.64
N PHE A 122 11.42 7.23 -6.08
CA PHE A 122 10.46 8.33 -6.15
C PHE A 122 10.81 9.46 -5.14
#